data_77f8fe59cdafc3297a20116c83aa7345
#
_entry.id   77f8fe59cdafc3297a20116c83aa7345
#
_cell.length_a   1.000
_cell.length_b   1.000
_cell.length_c   1.000
_cell.angle_alpha   90.00
_cell.angle_beta   90.00
_cell.angle_gamma   90.00
#
_symmetry.space_group_name_H-M   'P 1'
#
loop_
_entity.id
_entity.type
_entity.pdbx_description
1 polymer ?
#
loop_
_entity_poly.entity_id
_entity_poly.type
_entity_poly.pdbx_seq_one_letter_code
_entity_poly.pdbx_strand_id
1 'polypeptide(L)'
;MTITKFRAFLATVECGSFTEAAKRLYYTQSAVSRMVSDLEGQWGVALLNRKKTGLTLTPAGAALLPYIRQICSDEMRLNGVLQDMTGLKQGVVRLGTVTAVANEWLPIVLKKLMQEAPGIEYEVLIGNGDVIDDWLKEDRIDVGLFTPKCDGNLNAELLHLDEFRVIFPKGHPLSKYKKIPLRALQDYPYILHGASWCKELENGLKHGKQRIPVRYTTVGATSIVNLVKAGIGVSILPELLLENDKAKVESRPLDPPLYRKLFVVTHGTPTMPAVKIFLERLPALLKKRAKQR
;
A
#
# COMPACT_ATOMS: atom_id res chain seq x y z
N MET A 1 -32.89 -9.63 1.96
CA MET A 1 -31.79 -8.96 1.21
C MET A 1 -30.64 -9.92 1.15
N THR A 2 -30.06 -10.17 -0.01
CA THR A 2 -28.94 -11.11 -0.10
C THR A 2 -27.63 -10.34 -0.19
N ILE A 3 -26.67 -10.71 0.58
CA ILE A 3 -25.28 -10.18 0.59
C ILE A 3 -24.64 -10.20 -0.80
N THR A 4 -25.07 -11.14 -1.66
CA THR A 4 -24.63 -11.21 -3.06
C THR A 4 -24.89 -9.92 -3.85
N LYS A 5 -26.01 -9.23 -3.57
CA LYS A 5 -26.31 -7.93 -4.22
C LYS A 5 -25.38 -6.83 -3.74
N PHE A 6 -24.96 -6.86 -2.47
CA PHE A 6 -23.97 -5.94 -1.92
C PHE A 6 -22.59 -6.17 -2.54
N ARG A 7 -22.17 -7.43 -2.66
CA ARG A 7 -20.93 -7.80 -3.35
C ARG A 7 -20.95 -7.37 -4.82
N ALA A 8 -22.08 -7.53 -5.52
CA ALA A 8 -22.25 -7.07 -6.89
C ALA A 8 -22.11 -5.54 -7.01
N PHE A 9 -22.72 -4.79 -6.11
CA PHE A 9 -22.60 -3.33 -6.06
C PHE A 9 -21.14 -2.90 -5.76
N LEU A 10 -20.50 -3.48 -4.73
CA LEU A 10 -19.10 -3.18 -4.39
C LEU A 10 -18.14 -3.45 -5.55
N ALA A 11 -18.22 -4.64 -6.14
CA ALA A 11 -17.38 -4.98 -7.28
C ALA A 11 -17.58 -4.03 -8.46
N THR A 12 -18.84 -3.59 -8.70
CA THR A 12 -19.15 -2.63 -9.76
C THR A 12 -18.53 -1.26 -9.50
N VAL A 13 -18.55 -0.79 -8.24
CA VAL A 13 -17.92 0.47 -7.84
C VAL A 13 -16.39 0.39 -7.98
N GLU A 14 -15.79 -0.69 -7.52
CA GLU A 14 -14.32 -0.89 -7.52
C GLU A 14 -13.76 -1.05 -8.93
N CYS A 15 -14.47 -1.77 -9.80
CA CYS A 15 -14.06 -1.97 -11.19
C CYS A 15 -14.44 -0.83 -12.12
N GLY A 16 -15.33 0.09 -11.68
CA GLY A 16 -15.88 1.15 -12.54
C GLY A 16 -16.69 0.64 -13.75
N SER A 17 -17.01 -0.67 -13.79
CA SER A 17 -17.65 -1.34 -14.93
C SER A 17 -18.41 -2.58 -14.50
N PHE A 18 -19.63 -2.74 -14.98
CA PHE A 18 -20.41 -3.97 -14.79
C PHE A 18 -19.76 -5.19 -15.45
N THR A 19 -19.08 -5.00 -16.57
CA THR A 19 -18.41 -6.08 -17.29
C THR A 19 -17.20 -6.61 -16.51
N GLU A 20 -16.39 -5.73 -15.99
CA GLU A 20 -15.22 -6.13 -15.18
C GLU A 20 -15.65 -6.71 -13.81
N ALA A 21 -16.66 -6.14 -13.18
CA ALA A 21 -17.26 -6.70 -11.97
C ALA A 21 -17.82 -8.11 -12.21
N ALA A 22 -18.46 -8.34 -13.35
CA ALA A 22 -18.99 -9.65 -13.69
C ALA A 22 -17.88 -10.70 -13.86
N LYS A 23 -16.79 -10.36 -14.52
CA LYS A 23 -15.61 -11.24 -14.64
C LYS A 23 -15.05 -11.59 -13.26
N ARG A 24 -14.86 -10.57 -12.39
CA ARG A 24 -14.33 -10.76 -11.04
C ARG A 24 -15.21 -11.65 -10.17
N LEU A 25 -16.53 -11.57 -10.34
CA LEU A 25 -17.50 -12.32 -9.53
C LEU A 25 -17.94 -13.64 -10.19
N TYR A 26 -17.41 -13.98 -11.37
CA TYR A 26 -17.81 -15.16 -12.15
C TYR A 26 -19.31 -15.19 -12.49
N TYR A 27 -19.89 -14.01 -12.80
CA TYR A 27 -21.25 -13.85 -13.27
C TYR A 27 -21.29 -13.29 -14.70
N THR A 28 -22.47 -13.25 -15.29
CA THR A 28 -22.72 -12.48 -16.52
C THR A 28 -22.90 -11.00 -16.19
N GLN A 29 -22.58 -10.11 -17.14
CA GLN A 29 -22.77 -8.67 -16.96
C GLN A 29 -24.23 -8.33 -16.67
N SER A 30 -25.20 -9.00 -17.36
CA SER A 30 -26.62 -8.83 -17.14
C SER A 30 -27.06 -9.24 -15.72
N ALA A 31 -26.47 -10.31 -15.17
CA ALA A 31 -26.78 -10.75 -13.81
C ALA A 31 -26.31 -9.71 -12.77
N VAL A 32 -25.06 -9.20 -12.90
CA VAL A 32 -24.54 -8.18 -11.99
C VAL A 32 -25.33 -6.87 -12.09
N SER A 33 -25.66 -6.43 -13.32
CA SER A 33 -26.48 -5.24 -13.54
C SER A 33 -27.86 -5.39 -12.91
N ARG A 34 -28.50 -6.58 -13.04
CA ARG A 34 -29.79 -6.88 -12.43
C ARG A 34 -29.72 -6.88 -10.91
N MET A 35 -28.68 -7.49 -10.32
CA MET A 35 -28.47 -7.50 -8.85
C MET A 35 -28.41 -6.09 -8.27
N VAL A 36 -27.69 -5.18 -8.94
CA VAL A 36 -27.59 -3.78 -8.52
C VAL A 36 -28.93 -3.06 -8.72
N SER A 37 -29.59 -3.24 -9.87
CA SER A 37 -30.91 -2.63 -10.13
C SER A 37 -31.97 -3.13 -9.15
N ASP A 38 -31.97 -4.41 -8.78
CA ASP A 38 -32.87 -4.97 -7.78
C ASP A 38 -32.60 -4.36 -6.38
N LEU A 39 -31.34 -4.05 -6.05
CA LEU A 39 -30.97 -3.39 -4.80
C LEU A 39 -31.49 -1.94 -4.79
N GLU A 40 -31.27 -1.20 -5.87
CA GLU A 40 -31.80 0.15 -6.08
C GLU A 40 -33.33 0.18 -5.98
N GLY A 41 -33.99 -0.78 -6.62
CA GLY A 41 -35.47 -0.91 -6.57
C GLY A 41 -36.00 -1.23 -5.18
N GLN A 42 -35.32 -2.10 -4.41
CA GLN A 42 -35.68 -2.42 -3.01
C GLN A 42 -35.59 -1.21 -2.07
N TRP A 43 -34.61 -0.34 -2.29
CA TRP A 43 -34.38 0.83 -1.45
C TRP A 43 -35.05 2.09 -1.96
N GLY A 44 -35.57 2.07 -3.18
CA GLY A 44 -36.21 3.21 -3.83
C GLY A 44 -35.26 4.35 -4.17
N VAL A 45 -33.93 4.07 -4.19
CA VAL A 45 -32.88 5.06 -4.47
C VAL A 45 -31.89 4.52 -5.48
N ALA A 46 -31.47 5.36 -6.44
CA ALA A 46 -30.37 5.02 -7.33
C ALA A 46 -29.04 5.14 -6.60
N LEU A 47 -28.19 4.11 -6.74
CA LEU A 47 -26.84 4.07 -6.14
C LEU A 47 -25.75 4.45 -7.15
N LEU A 48 -25.99 4.18 -8.44
CA LEU A 48 -25.04 4.43 -9.53
C LEU A 48 -25.64 5.33 -10.61
N ASN A 49 -24.83 6.29 -11.06
CA ASN A 49 -25.07 7.03 -12.29
C ASN A 49 -24.50 6.24 -13.47
N ARG A 50 -25.33 5.89 -14.44
CA ARG A 50 -24.94 5.18 -15.67
C ARG A 50 -24.78 6.20 -16.80
N LYS A 51 -23.59 6.77 -16.95
CA LYS A 51 -23.27 7.73 -18.03
C LYS A 51 -22.47 7.06 -19.14
N LYS A 52 -22.51 7.60 -20.34
CA LYS A 52 -21.66 7.13 -21.47
C LYS A 52 -20.16 7.22 -21.16
N THR A 53 -19.78 8.07 -20.21
CA THR A 53 -18.40 8.29 -19.74
C THR A 53 -17.97 7.34 -18.62
N GLY A 54 -18.82 6.40 -18.19
CA GLY A 54 -18.54 5.44 -17.13
C GLY A 54 -19.56 5.45 -15.99
N LEU A 55 -19.30 4.62 -14.99
CA LEU A 55 -20.10 4.48 -13.78
C LEU A 55 -19.55 5.39 -12.68
N THR A 56 -20.43 6.15 -12.03
CA THR A 56 -20.10 6.96 -10.85
C THR A 56 -21.14 6.75 -9.77
N LEU A 57 -20.75 6.94 -8.50
CA LEU A 57 -21.71 6.89 -7.39
C LEU A 57 -22.69 8.08 -7.46
N THR A 58 -23.92 7.84 -7.04
CA THR A 58 -24.85 8.91 -6.65
C THR A 58 -24.50 9.39 -5.24
N PRO A 59 -25.05 10.53 -4.76
CA PRO A 59 -24.94 10.93 -3.36
C PRO A 59 -25.43 9.85 -2.40
N ALA A 60 -26.53 9.17 -2.71
CA ALA A 60 -27.04 8.04 -1.92
C ALA A 60 -26.08 6.84 -1.96
N GLY A 61 -25.53 6.50 -3.14
CA GLY A 61 -24.52 5.45 -3.28
C GLY A 61 -23.27 5.73 -2.46
N ALA A 62 -22.76 6.96 -2.48
CA ALA A 62 -21.62 7.37 -1.70
C ALA A 62 -21.87 7.29 -0.18
N ALA A 63 -23.06 7.71 0.27
CA ALA A 63 -23.45 7.65 1.68
C ALA A 63 -23.60 6.20 2.19
N LEU A 64 -24.12 5.29 1.35
CA LEU A 64 -24.39 3.90 1.73
C LEU A 64 -23.18 2.97 1.54
N LEU A 65 -22.23 3.34 0.69
CA LEU A 65 -21.04 2.52 0.38
C LEU A 65 -20.27 2.04 1.61
N PRO A 66 -19.96 2.88 2.64
CA PRO A 66 -19.24 2.43 3.83
C PRO A 66 -19.98 1.33 4.58
N TYR A 67 -21.29 1.45 4.73
CA TYR A 67 -22.12 0.46 5.43
C TYR A 67 -22.20 -0.87 4.66
N ILE A 68 -22.33 -0.81 3.34
CA ILE A 68 -22.33 -2.00 2.49
C ILE A 68 -20.99 -2.73 2.57
N ARG A 69 -19.87 -1.99 2.56
CA ARG A 69 -18.54 -2.56 2.76
C ARG A 69 -18.43 -3.25 4.11
N GLN A 70 -18.87 -2.59 5.17
CA GLN A 70 -18.83 -3.15 6.53
C GLN A 70 -19.59 -4.46 6.61
N ILE A 71 -20.80 -4.53 6.07
CA ILE A 71 -21.62 -5.76 6.07
C ILE A 71 -20.91 -6.89 5.31
N CYS A 72 -20.32 -6.59 4.15
CA CYS A 72 -19.57 -7.59 3.38
C CYS A 72 -18.29 -8.04 4.10
N SER A 73 -17.61 -7.12 4.79
CA SER A 73 -16.43 -7.42 5.59
C SER A 73 -16.78 -8.30 6.80
N ASP A 74 -17.87 -7.98 7.51
CA ASP A 74 -18.33 -8.77 8.66
C ASP A 74 -18.78 -10.18 8.25
N GLU A 75 -19.40 -10.32 7.07
CA GLU A 75 -19.70 -11.65 6.53
C GLU A 75 -18.42 -12.45 6.22
N MET A 76 -17.39 -11.82 5.66
CA MET A 76 -16.10 -12.49 5.45
C MET A 76 -15.44 -12.88 6.79
N ARG A 77 -15.52 -12.01 7.81
CA ARG A 77 -15.04 -12.32 9.17
C ARG A 77 -15.79 -13.50 9.79
N LEU A 78 -17.11 -13.52 9.67
CA LEU A 78 -17.94 -14.65 10.13
C LEU A 78 -17.52 -15.97 9.47
N ASN A 79 -17.36 -15.98 8.15
CA ASN A 79 -16.91 -17.14 7.40
C ASN A 79 -15.49 -17.57 7.84
N GLY A 80 -14.60 -16.63 8.12
CA GLY A 80 -13.27 -16.90 8.66
C GLY A 80 -13.33 -17.60 10.02
N VAL A 81 -14.17 -17.14 10.95
CA VAL A 81 -14.37 -17.79 12.26
C VAL A 81 -14.93 -19.20 12.11
N LEU A 82 -15.87 -19.42 11.20
CA LEU A 82 -16.41 -20.76 10.90
C LEU A 82 -15.34 -21.70 10.35
N GLN A 83 -14.45 -21.19 9.49
CA GLN A 83 -13.32 -21.96 8.96
C GLN A 83 -12.30 -22.34 10.05
N ASP A 84 -12.06 -21.43 11.00
CA ASP A 84 -11.19 -21.70 12.17
C ASP A 84 -11.75 -22.86 13.02
N MET A 85 -13.07 -22.85 13.27
CA MET A 85 -13.76 -23.91 13.99
C MET A 85 -13.67 -25.27 13.27
N THR A 86 -13.56 -25.26 11.94
CA THR A 86 -13.44 -26.49 11.12
C THR A 86 -12.01 -26.89 10.84
N GLY A 87 -11.00 -26.14 11.32
CA GLY A 87 -9.58 -26.40 11.11
C GLY A 87 -9.08 -26.12 9.69
N LEU A 88 -9.88 -25.50 8.84
CA LEU A 88 -9.52 -25.16 7.46
C LEU A 88 -8.71 -23.88 7.41
N LYS A 89 -7.43 -23.98 7.03
CA LYS A 89 -6.55 -22.81 6.77
C LYS A 89 -6.81 -22.28 5.37
N GLN A 90 -7.95 -21.65 5.18
CA GLN A 90 -8.36 -21.05 3.91
C GLN A 90 -8.81 -19.61 4.13
N GLY A 91 -8.88 -18.84 3.06
CA GLY A 91 -9.41 -17.49 3.07
C GLY A 91 -8.58 -16.52 2.23
N VAL A 92 -9.02 -15.27 2.20
CA VAL A 92 -8.35 -14.19 1.49
C VAL A 92 -7.78 -13.21 2.50
N VAL A 93 -6.51 -12.80 2.32
CA VAL A 93 -5.87 -11.72 3.08
C VAL A 93 -5.69 -10.54 2.14
N ARG A 94 -6.36 -9.43 2.43
CA ARG A 94 -6.27 -8.19 1.64
C ARG A 94 -5.21 -7.29 2.25
N LEU A 95 -4.14 -7.08 1.50
CA LEU A 95 -2.97 -6.31 1.91
C LEU A 95 -2.96 -4.94 1.23
N GLY A 96 -2.77 -3.87 2.00
CA GLY A 96 -2.45 -2.55 1.49
C GLY A 96 -0.99 -2.21 1.78
N THR A 97 -0.22 -1.76 0.80
CA THR A 97 1.20 -1.52 1.03
C THR A 97 1.79 -0.44 0.14
N VAL A 98 2.95 0.08 0.55
CA VAL A 98 3.74 0.99 -0.28
C VAL A 98 4.60 0.19 -1.27
N THR A 99 4.93 0.81 -2.41
CA THR A 99 5.70 0.18 -3.51
C THR A 99 6.98 -0.52 -3.03
N ALA A 100 7.72 0.08 -2.10
CA ALA A 100 8.96 -0.49 -1.58
C ALA A 100 8.74 -1.87 -0.94
N VAL A 101 7.70 -1.99 -0.12
CA VAL A 101 7.34 -3.23 0.58
C VAL A 101 6.79 -4.25 -0.42
N ALA A 102 5.93 -3.81 -1.36
CA ALA A 102 5.39 -4.67 -2.41
C ALA A 102 6.49 -5.34 -3.23
N ASN A 103 7.53 -4.58 -3.60
CA ASN A 103 8.61 -5.09 -4.44
C ASN A 103 9.62 -5.96 -3.68
N GLU A 104 9.91 -5.60 -2.42
CA GLU A 104 11.05 -6.17 -1.71
C GLU A 104 10.67 -7.22 -0.67
N TRP A 105 9.55 -7.04 0.02
CA TRP A 105 9.16 -7.96 1.10
C TRP A 105 8.13 -8.97 0.67
N LEU A 106 7.07 -8.53 -0.01
CA LEU A 106 5.95 -9.41 -0.32
C LEU A 106 6.33 -10.62 -1.16
N PRO A 107 7.21 -10.55 -2.19
CA PRO A 107 7.57 -11.74 -2.96
C PRO A 107 8.17 -12.85 -2.10
N ILE A 108 9.02 -12.47 -1.12
CA ILE A 108 9.69 -13.42 -0.23
C ILE A 108 8.71 -13.97 0.81
N VAL A 109 7.92 -13.08 1.41
CA VAL A 109 6.94 -13.42 2.45
C VAL A 109 5.83 -14.31 1.87
N LEU A 110 5.22 -13.90 0.77
CA LEU A 110 4.12 -14.63 0.15
C LEU A 110 4.58 -15.99 -0.39
N LYS A 111 5.75 -16.07 -1.04
CA LYS A 111 6.32 -17.35 -1.48
C LYS A 111 6.39 -18.36 -0.33
N LYS A 112 6.79 -17.93 0.85
CA LYS A 112 6.90 -18.81 2.02
C LYS A 112 5.54 -19.16 2.60
N LEU A 113 4.66 -18.19 2.72
CA LEU A 113 3.30 -18.39 3.24
C LEU A 113 2.47 -19.30 2.35
N MET A 114 2.58 -19.19 1.03
CA MET A 114 1.91 -20.09 0.09
C MET A 114 2.38 -21.54 0.22
N GLN A 115 3.62 -21.78 0.66
CA GLN A 115 4.09 -23.14 0.98
C GLN A 115 3.55 -23.67 2.30
N GLU A 116 3.41 -22.81 3.33
CA GLU A 116 2.98 -23.17 4.68
C GLU A 116 1.44 -23.27 4.82
N ALA A 117 0.72 -22.47 4.02
CA ALA A 117 -0.74 -22.38 4.03
C ALA A 117 -1.28 -22.15 2.60
N PRO A 118 -1.26 -23.19 1.73
CA PRO A 118 -1.59 -23.06 0.30
C PRO A 118 -3.06 -22.70 0.02
N GLY A 119 -3.95 -22.85 1.02
CA GLY A 119 -5.37 -22.46 0.91
C GLY A 119 -5.62 -20.98 1.17
N ILE A 120 -4.60 -20.16 1.49
CA ILE A 120 -4.76 -18.73 1.70
C ILE A 120 -4.42 -17.98 0.42
N GLU A 121 -5.36 -17.17 -0.05
CA GLU A 121 -5.20 -16.26 -1.17
C GLU A 121 -4.81 -14.86 -0.68
N TYR A 122 -4.11 -14.11 -1.51
CA TYR A 122 -3.65 -12.76 -1.17
C TYR A 122 -4.05 -11.76 -2.25
N GLU A 123 -4.79 -10.73 -1.85
CA GLU A 123 -5.04 -9.54 -2.67
C GLU A 123 -4.11 -8.41 -2.21
N VAL A 124 -3.35 -7.81 -3.13
CA VAL A 124 -2.38 -6.76 -2.81
C VAL A 124 -2.76 -5.47 -3.51
N LEU A 125 -3.01 -4.43 -2.73
CA LEU A 125 -3.24 -3.07 -3.19
C LEU A 125 -2.01 -2.21 -2.86
N ILE A 126 -1.54 -1.44 -3.86
CA ILE A 126 -0.40 -0.53 -3.70
C ILE A 126 -0.90 0.91 -3.69
N GLY A 127 -0.53 1.66 -2.64
CA GLY A 127 -0.93 3.05 -2.47
C GLY A 127 0.12 3.86 -1.69
N ASN A 128 -0.15 5.15 -1.51
CA ASN A 128 0.55 5.97 -0.54
C ASN A 128 -0.06 5.79 0.86
N GLY A 129 0.59 6.32 1.90
CA GLY A 129 0.15 6.14 3.28
C GLY A 129 -1.28 6.63 3.54
N ASP A 130 -1.67 7.76 2.96
CA ASP A 130 -3.01 8.35 3.14
C ASP A 130 -4.10 7.44 2.57
N VAL A 131 -3.85 6.90 1.38
CA VAL A 131 -4.79 5.99 0.69
C VAL A 131 -4.89 4.65 1.42
N ILE A 132 -3.79 4.15 1.97
CA ILE A 132 -3.79 2.88 2.73
C ILE A 132 -4.52 3.05 4.07
N ASP A 133 -4.36 4.20 4.73
CA ASP A 133 -5.14 4.56 5.93
C ASP A 133 -6.65 4.52 5.65
N ASP A 134 -7.07 5.13 4.54
CA ASP A 134 -8.47 5.16 4.13
C ASP A 134 -8.98 3.73 3.83
N TRP A 135 -8.20 2.92 3.13
CA TRP A 135 -8.56 1.53 2.85
C TRP A 135 -8.74 0.68 4.10
N LEU A 136 -7.93 0.91 5.16
CA LEU A 136 -8.10 0.23 6.45
C LEU A 136 -9.39 0.68 7.14
N LYS A 137 -9.66 1.99 7.21
CA LYS A 137 -10.87 2.56 7.82
C LYS A 137 -12.15 2.12 7.09
N GLU A 138 -12.05 1.89 5.80
CA GLU A 138 -13.16 1.43 4.96
C GLU A 138 -13.29 -0.10 4.88
N ASP A 139 -12.52 -0.86 5.68
CA ASP A 139 -12.43 -2.34 5.63
C ASP A 139 -12.18 -2.91 4.21
N ARG A 140 -11.53 -2.12 3.36
CA ARG A 140 -11.14 -2.53 2.02
C ARG A 140 -9.92 -3.45 2.02
N ILE A 141 -9.07 -3.31 3.03
CA ILE A 141 -7.92 -4.18 3.32
C ILE A 141 -7.95 -4.64 4.77
N ASP A 142 -7.32 -5.78 5.04
CA ASP A 142 -7.23 -6.37 6.38
C ASP A 142 -5.95 -5.96 7.10
N VAL A 143 -4.87 -5.78 6.35
CA VAL A 143 -3.54 -5.43 6.87
C VAL A 143 -2.89 -4.37 6.00
N GLY A 144 -2.37 -3.32 6.65
CA GLY A 144 -1.54 -2.29 6.03
C GLY A 144 -0.06 -2.48 6.36
N LEU A 145 0.83 -2.31 5.37
CA LEU A 145 2.29 -2.30 5.56
C LEU A 145 2.84 -0.95 5.09
N PHE A 146 2.87 0.04 5.99
CA PHE A 146 3.17 1.43 5.67
C PHE A 146 3.47 2.26 6.92
N THR A 147 3.61 3.58 6.79
CA THR A 147 3.68 4.54 7.90
C THR A 147 2.29 5.15 8.12
N PRO A 148 1.55 4.80 9.18
CA PRO A 148 0.21 5.32 9.42
C PRO A 148 0.24 6.78 9.90
N LYS A 149 -0.87 7.51 9.67
CA LYS A 149 -1.17 8.71 10.43
C LYS A 149 -1.57 8.26 11.84
N CYS A 150 -1.03 8.91 12.87
CA CYS A 150 -1.34 8.57 14.27
C CYS A 150 -2.78 8.94 14.65
N ASP A 151 -3.80 8.34 14.04
CA ASP A 151 -5.22 8.57 14.29
C ASP A 151 -5.90 7.31 14.88
N GLY A 152 -6.08 7.32 16.14
CA GLY A 152 -7.11 6.74 17.03
C GLY A 152 -7.25 5.21 17.09
N ASN A 153 -7.82 4.53 16.11
CA ASN A 153 -8.30 3.14 16.24
C ASN A 153 -7.49 2.09 15.47
N LEU A 154 -6.30 2.45 15.02
CA LEU A 154 -5.42 1.54 14.30
C LEU A 154 -4.42 0.88 15.25
N ASN A 155 -4.34 -0.44 15.21
CA ASN A 155 -3.27 -1.18 15.86
C ASN A 155 -2.06 -1.17 14.95
N ALA A 156 -0.97 -0.53 15.38
CA ALA A 156 0.26 -0.38 14.61
C ALA A 156 1.45 -0.95 15.38
N GLU A 157 2.12 -1.94 14.79
CA GLU A 157 3.36 -2.51 15.32
C GLU A 157 4.52 -2.17 14.38
N LEU A 158 5.62 -1.65 14.95
CA LEU A 158 6.81 -1.28 14.19
C LEU A 158 7.51 -2.53 13.63
N LEU A 159 7.64 -2.61 12.31
CA LEU A 159 8.34 -3.69 11.62
C LEU A 159 9.78 -3.35 11.28
N HIS A 160 10.04 -2.11 10.83
CA HIS A 160 11.33 -1.74 10.28
C HIS A 160 11.58 -0.23 10.31
N LEU A 161 12.86 0.12 10.52
CA LEU A 161 13.39 1.47 10.32
C LEU A 161 14.13 1.48 8.97
N ASP A 162 13.56 2.14 7.97
CA ASP A 162 14.09 2.21 6.61
C ASP A 162 14.87 3.51 6.44
N GLU A 163 16.21 3.40 6.33
CA GLU A 163 17.13 4.53 6.28
C GLU A 163 16.97 5.32 4.97
N PHE A 164 16.92 6.64 5.06
CA PHE A 164 17.05 7.49 3.89
C PHE A 164 18.49 7.62 3.45
N ARG A 165 18.74 7.39 2.18
CA ARG A 165 20.07 7.47 1.57
C ARG A 165 20.07 8.50 0.45
N VAL A 166 21.15 9.28 0.40
CA VAL A 166 21.44 10.12 -0.76
C VAL A 166 21.94 9.22 -1.89
N ILE A 167 21.36 9.37 -3.07
CA ILE A 167 21.79 8.67 -4.29
C ILE A 167 22.39 9.66 -5.28
N PHE A 168 23.45 9.25 -5.94
CA PHE A 168 24.21 10.07 -6.89
C PHE A 168 24.92 9.18 -7.93
N PRO A 169 25.36 9.75 -9.08
CA PRO A 169 26.06 9.00 -10.11
C PRO A 169 27.39 8.41 -9.61
N LYS A 170 27.87 7.34 -10.22
CA LYS A 170 29.20 6.78 -9.94
C LYS A 170 30.30 7.81 -10.23
N GLY A 171 31.27 7.90 -9.33
CA GLY A 171 32.37 8.88 -9.45
C GLY A 171 32.00 10.31 -9.08
N HIS A 172 30.81 10.54 -8.51
CA HIS A 172 30.37 11.87 -8.08
C HIS A 172 31.19 12.39 -6.88
N PRO A 173 31.43 13.71 -6.75
CA PRO A 173 32.18 14.28 -5.61
C PRO A 173 31.62 13.92 -4.23
N LEU A 174 30.32 13.59 -4.11
CA LEU A 174 29.72 13.13 -2.87
C LEU A 174 30.24 11.77 -2.41
N SER A 175 30.91 10.97 -3.25
CA SER A 175 31.53 9.70 -2.88
C SER A 175 32.63 9.83 -1.81
N LYS A 176 33.21 11.01 -1.66
CA LYS A 176 34.21 11.34 -0.61
C LYS A 176 33.63 11.27 0.82
N TYR A 177 32.33 11.42 0.96
CA TYR A 177 31.66 11.37 2.25
C TYR A 177 31.30 9.94 2.63
N LYS A 178 31.57 9.54 3.87
CA LYS A 178 31.00 8.29 4.46
C LYS A 178 29.53 8.48 4.82
N LYS A 179 29.15 9.67 5.33
CA LYS A 179 27.79 10.13 5.59
C LYS A 179 27.66 11.53 5.01
N ILE A 180 26.57 11.85 4.34
CA ILE A 180 26.43 13.11 3.60
C ILE A 180 25.66 14.12 4.46
N PRO A 181 26.32 15.22 4.87
CA PRO A 181 25.61 16.30 5.54
C PRO A 181 24.66 17.00 4.56
N LEU A 182 23.45 17.34 5.01
CA LEU A 182 22.42 17.96 4.15
C LEU A 182 22.94 19.20 3.41
N ARG A 183 23.83 20.01 4.02
CA ARG A 183 24.45 21.17 3.39
C ARG A 183 25.21 20.86 2.10
N ALA A 184 25.79 19.65 2.01
CA ALA A 184 26.53 19.25 0.81
C ALA A 184 25.63 19.01 -0.42
N LEU A 185 24.32 18.94 -0.23
CA LEU A 185 23.38 18.80 -1.34
C LEU A 185 23.02 20.12 -1.99
N GLN A 186 23.35 21.26 -1.37
CA GLN A 186 23.04 22.60 -1.90
C GLN A 186 23.79 22.92 -3.20
N ASP A 187 24.93 22.29 -3.40
CA ASP A 187 25.81 22.49 -4.53
C ASP A 187 25.38 21.70 -5.78
N TYR A 188 24.33 20.86 -5.65
CA TYR A 188 23.94 19.94 -6.71
C TYR A 188 22.47 20.08 -7.06
N PRO A 189 22.09 19.88 -8.35
CA PRO A 189 20.69 19.80 -8.75
C PRO A 189 20.00 18.67 -8.01
N TYR A 190 18.88 18.96 -7.34
CA TYR A 190 18.13 17.96 -6.58
C TYR A 190 16.88 17.52 -7.34
N ILE A 191 16.68 16.20 -7.39
CA ILE A 191 15.52 15.56 -7.98
C ILE A 191 14.57 15.19 -6.83
N LEU A 192 13.44 15.89 -6.73
CA LEU A 192 12.43 15.67 -5.71
C LEU A 192 11.47 14.56 -6.15
N HIS A 193 11.18 13.62 -5.27
CA HIS A 193 10.05 12.74 -5.44
C HIS A 193 8.76 13.56 -5.23
N GLY A 194 8.00 13.76 -6.32
CA GLY A 194 6.74 14.49 -6.29
C GLY A 194 5.66 13.74 -5.53
N ALA A 195 4.69 14.47 -5.01
CA ALA A 195 3.69 14.09 -4.03
C ALA A 195 4.31 13.81 -2.64
N SER A 196 3.69 14.34 -1.59
CA SER A 196 4.08 14.18 -0.16
C SER A 196 4.10 12.72 0.29
N TRP A 197 5.04 11.95 -0.23
CA TRP A 197 5.08 10.50 0.01
C TRP A 197 5.80 10.14 1.33
N CYS A 198 6.49 11.12 1.93
CA CYS A 198 7.17 10.90 3.21
C CYS A 198 7.35 12.20 4.00
N LYS A 199 6.47 12.38 4.99
CA LYS A 199 6.52 13.52 5.91
C LYS A 199 7.81 13.57 6.74
N GLU A 200 8.37 12.40 7.08
CA GLU A 200 9.61 12.30 7.84
C GLU A 200 10.78 12.96 7.09
N LEU A 201 10.88 12.71 5.78
CA LEU A 201 11.91 13.34 4.96
C LEU A 201 11.67 14.85 4.85
N GLU A 202 10.44 15.27 4.57
CA GLU A 202 10.10 16.69 4.49
C GLU A 202 10.40 17.44 5.78
N ASN A 203 10.04 16.86 6.92
CA ASN A 203 10.32 17.45 8.23
C ASN A 203 11.82 17.49 8.52
N GLY A 204 12.55 16.41 8.21
CA GLY A 204 14.02 16.37 8.36
C GLY A 204 14.71 17.45 7.53
N LEU A 205 14.28 17.65 6.28
CA LEU A 205 14.80 18.69 5.40
C LEU A 205 14.46 20.10 5.91
N LYS A 206 13.23 20.32 6.42
CA LYS A 206 12.81 21.61 6.99
C LYS A 206 13.57 21.98 8.27
N HIS A 207 13.78 21.00 9.17
CA HIS A 207 14.55 21.21 10.41
C HIS A 207 16.01 21.56 10.13
N GLY A 208 16.58 21.06 9.05
CA GLY A 208 17.92 21.40 8.62
C GLY A 208 18.13 22.87 8.19
N LYS A 209 17.04 23.69 8.09
CA LYS A 209 17.05 25.10 7.65
C LYS A 209 17.79 25.36 6.31
N GLN A 210 17.98 24.32 5.51
CA GLN A 210 18.78 24.39 4.29
C GLN A 210 17.89 24.30 3.06
N ARG A 211 18.06 25.22 2.12
CA ARG A 211 17.40 25.20 0.83
C ARG A 211 18.16 24.29 -0.12
N ILE A 212 17.65 23.09 -0.35
CA ILE A 212 18.14 22.22 -1.41
C ILE A 212 17.53 22.71 -2.74
N PRO A 213 18.33 22.97 -3.79
CA PRO A 213 17.84 23.53 -5.05
C PRO A 213 17.09 22.46 -5.86
N VAL A 214 15.79 22.32 -5.64
CA VAL A 214 14.94 21.41 -6.44
C VAL A 214 14.93 21.89 -7.89
N ARG A 215 15.47 21.09 -8.80
CA ARG A 215 15.49 21.34 -10.25
C ARG A 215 14.49 20.48 -11.00
N TYR A 216 14.21 19.30 -10.50
CA TYR A 216 13.33 18.33 -11.14
C TYR A 216 12.40 17.73 -10.10
N THR A 217 11.17 17.42 -10.52
CA THR A 217 10.19 16.72 -9.73
C THR A 217 9.62 15.58 -10.57
N THR A 218 9.61 14.37 -10.04
CA THR A 218 9.02 13.21 -10.72
C THR A 218 8.41 12.24 -9.72
N VAL A 219 7.52 11.37 -10.18
CA VAL A 219 6.90 10.32 -9.38
C VAL A 219 7.50 8.98 -9.76
N GLY A 220 7.81 8.16 -8.74
CA GLY A 220 8.37 6.83 -8.95
C GLY A 220 9.87 6.74 -8.76
N ALA A 221 10.28 5.84 -7.87
CA ALA A 221 11.69 5.66 -7.49
C ALA A 221 12.58 5.26 -8.68
N THR A 222 12.10 4.38 -9.55
CA THR A 222 12.84 3.93 -10.75
C THR A 222 13.16 5.09 -11.67
N SER A 223 12.22 6.04 -11.89
CA SER A 223 12.45 7.23 -12.69
C SER A 223 13.55 8.11 -12.07
N ILE A 224 13.52 8.30 -10.74
CA ILE A 224 14.54 9.05 -10.01
C ILE A 224 15.90 8.39 -10.16
N VAL A 225 16.01 7.09 -9.94
CA VAL A 225 17.28 6.35 -10.10
C VAL A 225 17.85 6.50 -11.51
N ASN A 226 17.00 6.42 -12.54
CA ASN A 226 17.45 6.59 -13.92
C ASN A 226 17.92 8.02 -14.23
N LEU A 227 17.24 9.05 -13.70
CA LEU A 227 17.68 10.45 -13.83
C LEU A 227 19.02 10.67 -13.11
N VAL A 228 19.18 10.12 -11.89
CA VAL A 228 20.46 10.19 -11.16
C VAL A 228 21.56 9.47 -11.94
N LYS A 229 21.30 8.26 -12.44
CA LYS A 229 22.26 7.52 -13.28
C LYS A 229 22.70 8.31 -14.51
N ALA A 230 21.80 9.06 -15.11
CA ALA A 230 22.10 9.94 -16.26
C ALA A 230 22.87 11.21 -15.89
N GLY A 231 23.22 11.42 -14.60
CA GLY A 231 23.97 12.59 -14.17
C GLY A 231 23.15 13.88 -14.07
N ILE A 232 21.81 13.81 -14.11
CA ILE A 232 20.93 14.98 -14.12
C ILE A 232 20.89 15.67 -12.75
N GLY A 233 21.14 14.92 -11.67
CA GLY A 233 21.16 15.43 -10.31
C GLY A 233 21.33 14.34 -9.27
N VAL A 234 21.08 14.71 -8.01
CA VAL A 234 21.11 13.82 -6.85
C VAL A 234 19.72 13.72 -6.24
N SER A 235 19.44 12.69 -5.46
CA SER A 235 18.17 12.55 -4.77
C SER A 235 18.33 11.87 -3.41
N ILE A 236 17.26 11.84 -2.62
CA ILE A 236 17.17 11.11 -1.36
C ILE A 236 16.02 10.10 -1.49
N LEU A 237 16.32 8.82 -1.29
CA LEU A 237 15.33 7.74 -1.31
C LEU A 237 15.55 6.81 -0.11
N PRO A 238 14.49 6.14 0.39
CA PRO A 238 14.65 5.10 1.40
C PRO A 238 15.43 3.92 0.83
N GLU A 239 16.24 3.29 1.65
CA GLU A 239 17.13 2.19 1.25
C GLU A 239 16.37 1.02 0.63
N LEU A 240 15.18 0.72 1.14
CA LEU A 240 14.34 -0.36 0.63
C LEU A 240 13.97 -0.19 -0.84
N LEU A 241 13.80 1.05 -1.32
CA LEU A 241 13.54 1.34 -2.74
C LEU A 241 14.77 1.16 -3.64
N LEU A 242 15.96 1.09 -3.05
CA LEU A 242 17.23 1.00 -3.80
C LEU A 242 17.72 -0.43 -3.98
N GLU A 243 17.09 -1.41 -3.33
CA GLU A 243 17.58 -2.79 -3.27
C GLU A 243 17.93 -3.38 -4.64
N ASN A 244 17.03 -3.24 -5.60
CA ASN A 244 17.21 -3.75 -6.96
C ASN A 244 18.06 -2.83 -7.87
N ASP A 245 18.40 -1.64 -7.38
CA ASP A 245 19.07 -0.60 -8.17
C ASP A 245 20.46 -0.21 -7.61
N LYS A 246 20.93 -0.90 -6.55
CA LYS A 246 22.22 -0.62 -5.89
C LYS A 246 23.43 -0.61 -6.85
N ALA A 247 23.39 -1.41 -7.91
CA ALA A 247 24.45 -1.45 -8.91
C ALA A 247 24.44 -0.25 -9.89
N LYS A 248 23.34 0.47 -9.99
CA LYS A 248 23.13 1.55 -10.97
C LYS A 248 23.65 2.90 -10.51
N VAL A 249 23.59 3.19 -9.21
CA VAL A 249 23.98 4.45 -8.59
C VAL A 249 24.79 4.19 -7.32
N GLU A 250 25.56 5.18 -6.88
CA GLU A 250 26.13 5.16 -5.53
C GLU A 250 25.13 5.72 -4.51
N SER A 251 25.24 5.24 -3.28
CA SER A 251 24.42 5.76 -2.18
C SER A 251 25.21 5.89 -0.89
N ARG A 252 24.86 6.88 -0.08
CA ARG A 252 25.40 7.09 1.27
C ARG A 252 24.30 7.53 2.23
N PRO A 253 24.38 7.18 3.52
CA PRO A 253 23.45 7.67 4.54
C PRO A 253 23.59 9.19 4.72
N LEU A 254 22.52 9.79 5.22
CA LEU A 254 22.51 11.19 5.64
C LEU A 254 23.24 11.40 6.98
N ASP A 255 23.66 12.63 7.23
CA ASP A 255 24.18 13.08 8.51
C ASP A 255 23.45 14.38 8.93
N PRO A 256 22.64 14.34 10.02
CA PRO A 256 22.25 13.17 10.81
C PRO A 256 21.38 12.18 10.02
N PRO A 257 21.36 10.89 10.41
CA PRO A 257 20.60 9.88 9.70
C PRO A 257 19.10 10.14 9.86
N LEU A 258 18.34 9.90 8.79
CA LEU A 258 16.89 9.98 8.77
C LEU A 258 16.31 8.60 8.46
N TYR A 259 15.18 8.28 9.08
CA TYR A 259 14.51 6.99 8.92
C TYR A 259 13.03 7.17 8.66
N ARG A 260 12.51 6.32 7.78
CA ARG A 260 11.08 6.07 7.65
C ARG A 260 10.72 4.87 8.53
N LYS A 261 9.63 4.99 9.27
CA LYS A 261 9.12 3.88 10.09
C LYS A 261 8.09 3.10 9.28
N LEU A 262 8.30 1.81 9.10
CA LEU A 262 7.34 0.92 8.48
C LEU A 262 6.67 0.06 9.54
N PHE A 263 5.34 0.08 9.55
CA PHE A 263 4.51 -0.63 10.50
C PHE A 263 3.69 -1.71 9.80
N VAL A 264 3.31 -2.74 10.54
CA VAL A 264 2.14 -3.54 10.25
C VAL A 264 0.97 -2.90 10.99
N VAL A 265 -0.13 -2.69 10.28
CA VAL A 265 -1.29 -1.94 10.78
C VAL A 265 -2.55 -2.71 10.50
N THR A 266 -3.44 -2.80 11.50
CA THR A 266 -4.76 -3.41 11.37
C THR A 266 -5.82 -2.49 11.97
N HIS A 267 -7.05 -2.62 11.47
CA HIS A 267 -8.21 -1.97 12.07
C HIS A 267 -8.83 -2.93 13.09
N GLY A 268 -8.67 -2.63 14.38
CA GLY A 268 -9.10 -3.50 15.48
C GLY A 268 -8.30 -4.81 15.58
N THR A 269 -8.79 -5.76 16.36
CA THR A 269 -8.16 -7.08 16.56
C THR A 269 -8.53 -8.01 15.42
N PRO A 270 -7.57 -8.56 14.68
CA PRO A 270 -7.84 -9.50 13.61
C PRO A 270 -8.54 -10.76 14.12
N THR A 271 -9.67 -11.11 13.53
CA THR A 271 -10.43 -12.30 13.87
C THR A 271 -10.22 -13.44 12.87
N MET A 272 -9.95 -13.10 11.60
CA MET A 272 -9.76 -14.08 10.52
C MET A 272 -8.47 -14.90 10.68
N PRO A 273 -8.54 -16.25 10.66
CA PRO A 273 -7.37 -17.12 10.81
C PRO A 273 -6.25 -16.85 9.80
N ALA A 274 -6.61 -16.61 8.53
CA ALA A 274 -5.65 -16.30 7.48
C ALA A 274 -4.84 -15.03 7.79
N VAL A 275 -5.50 -13.99 8.33
CA VAL A 275 -4.84 -12.73 8.74
C VAL A 275 -3.93 -12.96 9.94
N LYS A 276 -4.37 -13.74 10.94
CA LYS A 276 -3.55 -14.12 12.11
C LYS A 276 -2.27 -14.84 11.68
N ILE A 277 -2.40 -15.84 10.80
CA ILE A 277 -1.24 -16.58 10.24
C ILE A 277 -0.27 -15.65 9.55
N PHE A 278 -0.78 -14.71 8.73
CA PHE A 278 0.05 -13.71 8.07
C PHE A 278 0.82 -12.86 9.09
N LEU A 279 0.13 -12.30 10.08
CA LEU A 279 0.72 -11.41 11.10
C LEU A 279 1.75 -12.12 11.97
N GLU A 280 1.49 -13.34 12.40
CA GLU A 280 2.42 -14.15 13.20
C GLU A 280 3.72 -14.49 12.44
N ARG A 281 3.61 -14.75 11.14
CA ARG A 281 4.76 -15.16 10.33
C ARG A 281 5.59 -13.99 9.80
N LEU A 282 4.96 -12.85 9.52
CA LEU A 282 5.59 -11.70 8.88
C LEU A 282 6.89 -11.23 9.59
N PRO A 283 6.92 -10.98 10.92
CA PRO A 283 8.12 -10.49 11.58
C PRO A 283 9.29 -11.49 11.51
N ALA A 284 8.99 -12.78 11.67
CA ALA A 284 10.00 -13.85 11.62
C ALA A 284 10.64 -13.98 10.22
N LEU A 285 9.83 -13.84 9.16
CA LEU A 285 10.30 -13.90 7.78
C LEU A 285 11.17 -12.69 7.41
N LEU A 286 10.81 -11.50 7.90
CA LEU A 286 11.60 -10.28 7.68
C LEU A 286 12.92 -10.32 8.44
N LYS A 287 12.96 -10.84 9.69
CA LYS A 287 14.21 -11.00 10.46
C LYS A 287 15.18 -11.98 9.80
N LYS A 288 14.69 -13.07 9.19
CA LYS A 288 15.55 -14.00 8.44
C LYS A 288 16.21 -13.33 7.24
N ARG A 289 15.48 -12.46 6.51
CA ARG A 289 16.04 -11.68 5.41
C ARG A 289 17.16 -10.75 5.85
N ALA A 290 16.99 -10.07 6.98
CA ALA A 290 18.03 -9.15 7.52
C ALA A 290 19.34 -9.86 7.90
N LYS A 291 19.31 -11.16 8.25
CA LYS A 291 20.49 -11.96 8.57
C LYS A 291 21.19 -12.57 7.35
N GLN A 292 20.54 -12.60 6.19
CA GLN A 292 21.10 -13.13 4.94
C GLN A 292 21.78 -12.05 4.08
N ARG A 293 21.85 -10.83 4.57
CA ARG A 293 22.54 -9.64 4.02
C ARG A 293 23.78 -9.30 4.82
#